data_afe44616d53f37dfac5b5dea5342ce2e
#
_entry.id   afe44616d53f37dfac5b5dea5342ce2e
#
_cell.length_a   1.000
_cell.length_b   1.000
_cell.length_c   1.000
_cell.angle_alpha   90.00
_cell.angle_beta   90.00
_cell.angle_gamma   90.00
#
_symmetry.space_group_name_H-M   'P 1'
#
loop_
_entity.id
_entity.type
_entity.pdbx_description
1 polymer ?
#
loop_
_entity_poly.entity_id
_entity_poly.type
_entity_poly.pdbx_seq_one_letter_code
_entity_poly.pdbx_strand_id
1 'polypeptide(L)'
;VSARFPGERIVVPAGRLKVRSNDTDYRFRAHSAFAHLTGLGVDHEPDAVLVLEPTDPGAGDDGTDHTATLYFRPLAGRDTEQFYADSRSGEFWIGPRPTLAGLAARTGLRTAGLEELESAITKNVAADGTAVRLLAETDQDVDALLAAVRTEAGVDLAAAAEADAQTAEFLSELRLVKDAWEVERMRASVAATIAGFEDVVRALPRAVGHDRGERVVEGAFFARARLEGNDLGYDTIAASGNNATILHWIRNTGAVRPGELLLLDAGVEDDSLYTADITRTLPVSGTFTDVQRRIYQAVLDAADAAFAIVRPGIRFRELHAEAMRVLVDRLDGWGLLPVSAEVALSDEGQHHRRWMPHGTSHHLGLDVHDCAQAKRELYLDGVLEPGMVFTIEPGLYFKEEDLAVPEDYRGIGVRIEDDILVTEDGAENLSAVLPRTPDEIEAWMARLQA
;
A
#
# COMPACT_ATOMS: atom_id res chain seq x y z
N VAL A 1 21.41 1.05 -4.68
CA VAL A 1 21.43 -0.12 -5.59
C VAL A 1 22.85 -0.40 -6.04
N SER A 2 23.54 0.58 -6.64
CA SER A 2 24.91 0.40 -7.20
C SER A 2 25.90 -0.18 -6.19
N ALA A 3 25.94 0.32 -4.96
CA ALA A 3 26.83 -0.18 -3.91
C ALA A 3 26.51 -1.62 -3.46
N ARG A 4 25.26 -2.06 -3.65
CA ARG A 4 24.82 -3.41 -3.25
C ARG A 4 25.16 -4.48 -4.28
N PHE A 5 25.17 -4.13 -5.56
CA PHE A 5 25.36 -5.04 -6.68
C PHE A 5 26.44 -4.52 -7.64
N PRO A 6 27.70 -4.36 -7.19
CA PRO A 6 28.79 -3.83 -8.01
C PRO A 6 29.12 -4.77 -9.16
N GLY A 7 29.28 -4.21 -10.38
CA GLY A 7 29.66 -4.96 -11.58
C GLY A 7 28.54 -5.80 -12.21
N GLU A 8 27.31 -5.77 -11.65
CA GLU A 8 26.16 -6.51 -12.17
C GLU A 8 25.18 -5.56 -12.88
N ARG A 9 24.60 -5.97 -14.01
CA ARG A 9 23.52 -5.22 -14.64
C ARG A 9 22.22 -5.45 -13.91
N ILE A 10 21.47 -4.36 -13.57
CA ILE A 10 20.20 -4.46 -12.89
C ILE A 10 19.10 -3.96 -13.82
N VAL A 11 18.06 -4.79 -14.04
CA VAL A 11 16.93 -4.53 -14.94
C VAL A 11 15.67 -4.42 -14.11
N VAL A 12 15.02 -3.27 -14.14
CA VAL A 12 13.81 -2.97 -13.34
C VAL A 12 12.69 -2.51 -14.27
N PRO A 13 11.81 -3.43 -14.71
CA PRO A 13 10.64 -3.07 -15.54
C PRO A 13 9.59 -2.29 -14.73
N ALA A 14 8.89 -1.39 -15.42
CA ALA A 14 7.69 -0.72 -14.89
C ALA A 14 6.47 -1.64 -14.89
N GLY A 15 6.45 -2.60 -15.78
CA GLY A 15 5.31 -3.48 -16.04
C GLY A 15 4.51 -3.07 -17.27
N ARG A 16 3.52 -3.88 -17.59
CA ARG A 16 2.70 -3.78 -18.80
C ARG A 16 1.25 -3.44 -18.49
N LEU A 17 0.52 -2.93 -19.49
CA LEU A 17 -0.93 -2.82 -19.43
C LEU A 17 -1.57 -4.19 -19.17
N LYS A 18 -2.48 -4.24 -18.21
CA LYS A 18 -3.29 -5.44 -17.90
C LYS A 18 -4.63 -5.32 -18.58
N VAL A 19 -4.93 -6.30 -19.44
CA VAL A 19 -6.22 -6.37 -20.14
C VAL A 19 -7.35 -6.56 -19.14
N ARG A 20 -8.33 -5.65 -19.18
CA ARG A 20 -9.59 -5.78 -18.46
C ARG A 20 -10.58 -6.66 -19.21
N SER A 21 -10.79 -6.35 -20.51
CA SER A 21 -11.61 -7.15 -21.41
C SER A 21 -11.36 -6.76 -22.88
N ASN A 22 -11.11 -7.72 -23.76
CA ASN A 22 -10.84 -7.55 -25.19
C ASN A 22 -9.75 -6.48 -25.46
N ASP A 23 -10.15 -5.31 -25.95
CA ASP A 23 -9.31 -4.17 -26.31
C ASP A 23 -9.31 -3.05 -25.25
N THR A 24 -9.88 -3.31 -24.07
CA THR A 24 -9.94 -2.37 -22.96
C THR A 24 -8.99 -2.82 -21.86
N ASP A 25 -8.12 -1.92 -21.40
CA ASP A 25 -7.16 -2.18 -20.35
C ASP A 25 -7.60 -1.55 -19.01
N TYR A 26 -7.06 -2.08 -17.92
CA TYR A 26 -7.06 -1.37 -16.63
C TYR A 26 -6.13 -0.16 -16.72
N ARG A 27 -6.33 0.83 -15.86
CA ARG A 27 -5.37 1.92 -15.71
C ARG A 27 -3.99 1.35 -15.41
N PHE A 28 -2.98 1.93 -16.03
CA PHE A 28 -1.61 1.54 -15.76
C PHE A 28 -1.18 2.09 -14.38
N ARG A 29 -0.51 1.25 -13.62
CA ARG A 29 0.24 1.59 -12.44
C ARG A 29 1.59 0.89 -12.50
N ALA A 30 2.67 1.66 -12.46
CA ALA A 30 4.02 1.11 -12.48
C ALA A 30 4.29 0.27 -11.22
N HIS A 31 5.17 -0.71 -11.35
CA HIS A 31 5.67 -1.47 -10.20
C HIS A 31 6.36 -0.51 -9.21
N SER A 32 6.08 -0.68 -7.90
CA SER A 32 6.52 0.27 -6.87
C SER A 32 8.03 0.43 -6.77
N ALA A 33 8.83 -0.62 -7.01
CA ALA A 33 10.28 -0.50 -7.08
C ALA A 33 10.75 0.38 -8.26
N PHE A 34 10.06 0.29 -9.42
CA PHE A 34 10.35 1.17 -10.56
C PHE A 34 9.98 2.63 -10.23
N ALA A 35 8.80 2.87 -9.69
CA ALA A 35 8.35 4.19 -9.28
C ALA A 35 9.31 4.82 -8.25
N HIS A 36 9.73 4.07 -7.25
CA HIS A 36 10.69 4.50 -6.23
C HIS A 36 12.04 4.93 -6.82
N LEU A 37 12.59 4.13 -7.75
CA LEU A 37 13.90 4.41 -8.34
C LEU A 37 13.90 5.52 -9.38
N THR A 38 12.76 5.80 -10.02
CA THR A 38 12.65 6.79 -11.10
C THR A 38 11.97 8.09 -10.69
N GLY A 39 11.21 8.09 -9.59
CA GLY A 39 10.35 9.19 -9.21
C GLY A 39 9.17 9.42 -10.16
N LEU A 40 8.87 8.46 -11.06
CA LEU A 40 7.76 8.54 -11.98
C LEU A 40 6.48 7.98 -11.34
N GLY A 41 5.44 8.81 -11.32
CA GLY A 41 4.13 8.46 -10.78
C GLY A 41 3.12 8.09 -11.87
N VAL A 42 1.93 8.65 -11.80
CA VAL A 42 0.78 8.31 -12.66
C VAL A 42 0.94 8.69 -14.14
N ASP A 43 1.79 9.63 -14.45
CA ASP A 43 2.05 10.12 -15.82
C ASP A 43 3.11 9.27 -16.54
N HIS A 44 3.40 8.09 -15.99
CA HIS A 44 4.37 7.17 -16.53
C HIS A 44 3.75 6.22 -17.55
N GLU A 45 4.52 5.93 -18.61
CA GLU A 45 4.11 5.04 -19.69
C GLU A 45 4.36 3.56 -19.34
N PRO A 46 3.47 2.64 -19.76
CA PRO A 46 3.72 1.21 -19.65
C PRO A 46 4.93 0.77 -20.47
N ASP A 47 5.40 -0.44 -20.25
CA ASP A 47 6.49 -1.13 -20.94
C ASP A 47 7.88 -0.50 -20.72
N ALA A 48 8.01 0.57 -19.90
CA ALA A 48 9.32 1.14 -19.65
C ALA A 48 10.18 0.25 -18.75
N VAL A 49 11.50 0.35 -18.94
CA VAL A 49 12.47 -0.44 -18.18
C VAL A 49 13.64 0.46 -17.77
N LEU A 50 13.92 0.51 -16.48
CA LEU A 50 15.14 1.12 -15.95
C LEU A 50 16.26 0.07 -15.97
N VAL A 51 17.39 0.41 -16.60
CA VAL A 51 18.59 -0.42 -16.63
C VAL A 51 19.74 0.31 -15.95
N LEU A 52 20.33 -0.31 -14.95
CA LEU A 52 21.57 0.13 -14.33
C LEU A 52 22.69 -0.70 -14.95
N GLU A 53 23.47 -0.10 -15.84
CA GLU A 53 24.60 -0.72 -16.54
C GLU A 53 25.88 -0.54 -15.73
N PRO A 54 26.63 -1.64 -15.40
CA PRO A 54 27.87 -1.50 -14.66
C PRO A 54 28.95 -0.78 -15.49
N THR A 55 29.73 0.02 -14.79
CA THR A 55 30.88 0.77 -15.35
C THR A 55 32.14 0.46 -14.55
N ASP A 56 33.28 1.01 -14.96
CA ASP A 56 34.47 1.00 -14.12
C ASP A 56 34.17 1.70 -12.78
N PRO A 57 34.79 1.26 -11.67
CA PRO A 57 34.54 1.85 -10.36
C PRO A 57 34.64 3.39 -10.34
N GLY A 58 33.57 4.03 -9.90
CA GLY A 58 33.45 5.49 -9.82
C GLY A 58 33.29 6.22 -11.16
N ALA A 59 33.15 5.50 -12.27
CA ALA A 59 32.96 6.09 -13.60
C ALA A 59 31.48 6.23 -14.02
N GLY A 60 30.57 5.75 -13.22
CA GLY A 60 29.12 5.84 -13.43
C GLY A 60 28.54 7.21 -13.07
N ASP A 61 27.22 7.28 -13.07
CA ASP A 61 26.50 8.50 -12.73
C ASP A 61 26.78 8.87 -11.25
N ASP A 62 27.01 10.15 -10.99
CA ASP A 62 27.32 10.70 -9.66
C ASP A 62 28.50 10.00 -8.93
N GLY A 63 29.47 9.45 -9.69
CA GLY A 63 30.61 8.74 -9.13
C GLY A 63 30.30 7.34 -8.61
N THR A 64 29.17 6.77 -8.98
CA THR A 64 28.80 5.38 -8.71
C THR A 64 29.48 4.40 -9.68
N ASP A 65 29.20 3.10 -9.53
CA ASP A 65 29.70 2.06 -10.41
C ASP A 65 28.69 1.67 -11.50
N HIS A 66 27.65 2.50 -11.71
CA HIS A 66 26.61 2.26 -12.72
C HIS A 66 26.21 3.53 -13.46
N THR A 67 25.72 3.32 -14.67
CA THR A 67 25.00 4.32 -15.46
C THR A 67 23.54 3.92 -15.56
N ALA A 68 22.63 4.81 -15.17
CA ALA A 68 21.20 4.58 -15.21
C ALA A 68 20.62 5.06 -16.55
N THR A 69 19.92 4.17 -17.27
CA THR A 69 19.22 4.49 -18.52
C THR A 69 17.78 4.01 -18.43
N LEU A 70 16.85 4.91 -18.74
CA LEU A 70 15.42 4.62 -18.83
C LEU A 70 15.05 4.37 -20.30
N TYR A 71 14.66 3.12 -20.60
CA TYR A 71 14.15 2.71 -21.90
C TYR A 71 12.63 2.81 -21.90
N PHE A 72 12.06 3.52 -22.87
CA PHE A 72 10.63 3.67 -22.99
C PHE A 72 10.21 3.96 -24.43
N ARG A 73 8.92 3.91 -24.73
CA ARG A 73 8.38 4.22 -26.06
C ARG A 73 8.18 5.73 -26.18
N PRO A 74 9.05 6.47 -26.90
CA PRO A 74 8.96 7.93 -26.99
C PRO A 74 7.83 8.39 -27.90
N LEU A 75 7.64 9.70 -27.95
CA LEU A 75 6.72 10.39 -28.86
C LEU A 75 6.86 9.88 -30.29
N ALA A 76 5.76 9.39 -30.87
CA ALA A 76 5.69 9.00 -32.27
C ALA A 76 5.46 10.25 -33.16
N GLY A 77 6.18 10.37 -34.27
CA GLY A 77 5.95 11.44 -35.22
C GLY A 77 4.60 11.30 -35.94
N ARG A 78 3.96 12.42 -36.29
CA ARG A 78 2.67 12.44 -37.00
C ARG A 78 2.73 11.83 -38.41
N ASP A 79 3.90 11.59 -38.91
CA ASP A 79 4.21 10.92 -40.18
C ASP A 79 4.35 9.41 -40.06
N THR A 80 4.19 8.87 -38.88
CA THR A 80 4.24 7.43 -38.59
C THR A 80 2.83 6.81 -38.52
N GLU A 81 2.73 5.54 -38.92
CA GLU A 81 1.48 4.78 -38.78
C GLU A 81 1.07 4.60 -37.31
N GLN A 82 2.05 4.44 -36.44
CA GLN A 82 1.83 4.31 -34.98
C GLN A 82 0.98 5.45 -34.40
N PHE A 83 1.20 6.68 -34.85
CA PHE A 83 0.46 7.84 -34.38
C PHE A 83 -1.06 7.67 -34.54
N TYR A 84 -1.51 7.08 -35.65
CA TYR A 84 -2.93 6.98 -36.01
C TYR A 84 -3.55 5.60 -35.71
N ALA A 85 -2.77 4.54 -35.82
CA ALA A 85 -3.33 3.17 -35.84
C ALA A 85 -3.22 2.42 -34.52
N ASP A 86 -2.28 2.79 -33.66
CA ASP A 86 -2.07 2.09 -32.40
C ASP A 86 -2.91 2.69 -31.27
N SER A 87 -4.00 2.01 -30.90
CA SER A 87 -4.92 2.47 -29.86
C SER A 87 -4.33 2.43 -28.44
N ARG A 88 -3.20 1.75 -28.21
CA ARG A 88 -2.54 1.65 -26.90
C ARG A 88 -1.36 2.58 -26.74
N SER A 89 -0.73 2.98 -27.83
CA SER A 89 0.48 3.81 -27.79
C SER A 89 0.45 4.98 -28.76
N GLY A 90 -0.52 5.06 -29.66
CA GLY A 90 -0.67 6.14 -30.62
C GLY A 90 -1.23 7.41 -30.00
N GLU A 91 -0.59 8.54 -30.22
CA GLU A 91 -0.96 9.81 -29.57
C GLU A 91 -2.33 10.34 -29.98
N PHE A 92 -2.84 9.95 -31.15
CA PHE A 92 -4.20 10.29 -31.55
C PHE A 92 -5.25 9.63 -30.63
N TRP A 93 -4.87 8.53 -29.94
CA TRP A 93 -5.74 7.74 -29.08
C TRP A 93 -5.57 8.04 -27.59
N ILE A 94 -4.31 8.16 -27.14
CA ILE A 94 -3.99 8.28 -25.70
C ILE A 94 -3.41 9.65 -25.32
N GLY A 95 -3.25 10.56 -26.28
CA GLY A 95 -2.65 11.87 -26.05
C GLY A 95 -1.12 11.90 -26.23
N PRO A 96 -0.50 13.08 -26.01
CA PRO A 96 0.91 13.26 -26.25
C PRO A 96 1.77 12.45 -25.26
N ARG A 97 2.85 11.88 -25.78
CA ARG A 97 3.85 11.13 -25.04
C ARG A 97 5.12 11.97 -24.83
N PRO A 98 5.91 11.69 -23.79
CA PRO A 98 7.17 12.39 -23.59
C PRO A 98 8.17 12.07 -24.72
N THR A 99 8.99 13.05 -25.06
CA THR A 99 10.19 12.82 -25.89
C THR A 99 11.33 12.28 -25.02
N LEU A 100 12.34 11.67 -25.64
CA LEU A 100 13.55 11.24 -24.92
C LEU A 100 14.17 12.41 -24.13
N ALA A 101 14.40 13.53 -24.78
CA ALA A 101 14.98 14.72 -24.14
C ALA A 101 14.08 15.30 -23.02
N GLY A 102 12.75 15.29 -23.24
CA GLY A 102 11.80 15.81 -22.25
C GLY A 102 11.78 14.96 -20.96
N LEU A 103 11.80 13.63 -21.10
CA LEU A 103 11.83 12.74 -19.93
C LEU A 103 13.21 12.76 -19.25
N ALA A 104 14.31 12.83 -20.00
CA ALA A 104 15.64 13.01 -19.42
C ALA A 104 15.75 14.29 -18.59
N ALA A 105 15.21 15.42 -19.10
CA ALA A 105 15.22 16.69 -18.37
C ALA A 105 14.38 16.64 -17.09
N ARG A 106 13.29 15.87 -17.07
CA ARG A 106 12.40 15.72 -15.92
C ARG A 106 12.98 14.82 -14.83
N THR A 107 13.60 13.70 -15.22
CA THR A 107 14.06 12.67 -14.29
C THR A 107 15.54 12.79 -13.92
N GLY A 108 16.34 13.49 -14.73
CA GLY A 108 17.80 13.48 -14.62
C GLY A 108 18.46 12.18 -15.14
N LEU A 109 17.66 11.18 -15.55
CA LEU A 109 18.17 9.92 -16.08
C LEU A 109 18.55 10.03 -17.56
N ARG A 110 19.46 9.18 -18.01
CA ARG A 110 19.63 8.93 -19.44
C ARG A 110 18.37 8.25 -19.98
N THR A 111 18.05 8.52 -21.24
CA THR A 111 16.87 7.93 -21.89
C THR A 111 17.23 7.35 -23.25
N ALA A 112 16.57 6.24 -23.62
CA ALA A 112 16.70 5.60 -24.91
C ALA A 112 15.34 5.04 -25.37
N GLY A 113 15.22 4.76 -26.66
CA GLY A 113 14.03 4.14 -27.23
C GLY A 113 13.88 2.68 -26.79
N LEU A 114 12.64 2.23 -26.65
CA LEU A 114 12.35 0.86 -26.21
C LEU A 114 12.91 -0.19 -27.19
N GLU A 115 13.06 0.16 -28.47
CA GLU A 115 13.67 -0.67 -29.52
C GLU A 115 15.15 -1.00 -29.27
N GLU A 116 15.83 -0.23 -28.42
CA GLU A 116 17.23 -0.45 -28.04
C GLU A 116 17.36 -1.38 -26.81
N LEU A 117 16.26 -1.65 -26.09
CA LEU A 117 16.27 -2.39 -24.82
C LEU A 117 16.84 -3.79 -24.97
N GLU A 118 16.38 -4.57 -25.95
CA GLU A 118 16.84 -5.95 -26.16
C GLU A 118 18.36 -6.01 -26.25
N SER A 119 18.95 -5.18 -27.10
CA SER A 119 20.42 -5.11 -27.26
C SER A 119 21.12 -4.69 -25.96
N ALA A 120 20.52 -3.79 -25.18
CA ALA A 120 21.09 -3.30 -23.93
C ALA A 120 21.13 -4.39 -22.85
N ILE A 121 20.03 -5.11 -22.64
CA ILE A 121 19.95 -6.11 -21.55
C ILE A 121 20.59 -7.45 -21.89
N THR A 122 20.75 -7.78 -23.18
CA THR A 122 21.35 -9.05 -23.63
C THR A 122 22.86 -8.97 -23.89
N LYS A 123 23.40 -7.77 -24.02
CA LYS A 123 24.80 -7.51 -24.30
C LYS A 123 25.73 -8.16 -23.26
N ASN A 124 26.71 -8.95 -23.72
CA ASN A 124 27.75 -9.59 -22.91
C ASN A 124 27.22 -10.52 -21.81
N VAL A 125 25.98 -11.00 -21.90
CA VAL A 125 25.47 -12.00 -20.96
C VAL A 125 26.12 -13.34 -21.28
N ALA A 126 26.88 -13.87 -20.34
CA ALA A 126 27.56 -15.16 -20.46
C ALA A 126 27.90 -15.69 -19.06
N ALA A 127 28.27 -16.97 -18.95
CA ALA A 127 28.67 -17.56 -17.66
C ALA A 127 29.87 -16.85 -17.02
N ASP A 128 30.78 -16.34 -17.85
CA ASP A 128 31.95 -15.53 -17.48
C ASP A 128 31.85 -14.07 -17.88
N GLY A 129 30.65 -13.63 -18.32
CA GLY A 129 30.35 -12.27 -18.74
C GLY A 129 29.69 -11.42 -17.68
N THR A 130 28.89 -10.43 -18.14
CA THR A 130 28.13 -9.57 -17.23
C THR A 130 26.98 -10.33 -16.59
N ALA A 131 26.98 -10.43 -15.26
CA ALA A 131 25.84 -10.94 -14.51
C ALA A 131 24.67 -9.96 -14.63
N VAL A 132 23.47 -10.50 -14.80
CA VAL A 132 22.23 -9.70 -14.93
C VAL A 132 21.26 -10.09 -13.82
N ARG A 133 20.79 -9.09 -13.09
CA ARG A 133 19.71 -9.18 -12.13
C ARG A 133 18.44 -8.58 -12.71
N LEU A 134 17.31 -9.21 -12.47
CA LEU A 134 16.01 -8.78 -12.96
C LEU A 134 15.04 -8.63 -11.80
N LEU A 135 14.24 -7.58 -11.80
CA LEU A 135 13.01 -7.55 -11.04
C LEU A 135 11.98 -8.41 -11.79
N ALA A 136 12.04 -9.72 -11.52
CA ALA A 136 11.26 -10.73 -12.22
C ALA A 136 9.74 -10.61 -11.94
N GLU A 137 8.92 -11.27 -12.76
CA GLU A 137 7.44 -11.31 -12.66
C GLU A 137 6.75 -9.95 -12.86
N THR A 138 7.51 -8.93 -13.28
CA THR A 138 6.97 -7.59 -13.53
C THR A 138 6.59 -7.40 -15.00
N ASP A 139 7.40 -7.92 -15.93
CA ASP A 139 7.15 -7.89 -17.37
C ASP A 139 7.51 -9.24 -18.01
N GLN A 140 6.50 -9.97 -18.47
CA GLN A 140 6.65 -11.34 -19.03
C GLN A 140 7.53 -11.41 -20.27
N ASP A 141 7.60 -10.34 -21.10
CA ASP A 141 8.43 -10.36 -22.30
C ASP A 141 9.91 -10.15 -21.92
N VAL A 142 10.19 -9.30 -20.95
CA VAL A 142 11.54 -9.12 -20.39
C VAL A 142 11.99 -10.39 -19.67
N ASP A 143 11.11 -11.02 -18.88
CA ASP A 143 11.37 -12.29 -18.21
C ASP A 143 11.74 -13.39 -19.23
N ALA A 144 10.93 -13.54 -20.29
CA ALA A 144 11.15 -14.56 -21.31
C ALA A 144 12.43 -14.29 -22.12
N LEU A 145 12.71 -13.04 -22.47
CA LEU A 145 13.92 -12.65 -23.19
C LEU A 145 15.17 -12.98 -22.39
N LEU A 146 15.24 -12.58 -21.14
CA LEU A 146 16.41 -12.86 -20.30
C LEU A 146 16.57 -14.34 -19.97
N ALA A 147 15.47 -15.08 -19.77
CA ALA A 147 15.52 -16.53 -19.58
C ALA A 147 16.12 -17.26 -20.80
N ALA A 148 15.71 -16.86 -22.03
CA ALA A 148 16.27 -17.41 -23.26
C ALA A 148 17.77 -17.11 -23.41
N VAL A 149 18.16 -15.85 -23.21
CA VAL A 149 19.57 -15.42 -23.32
C VAL A 149 20.45 -16.10 -22.27
N ARG A 150 20.02 -16.18 -21.01
CA ARG A 150 20.73 -16.89 -19.93
C ARG A 150 20.94 -18.37 -20.28
N THR A 151 19.90 -19.02 -20.87
CA THR A 151 19.97 -20.41 -21.28
C THR A 151 21.01 -20.59 -22.40
N GLU A 152 20.95 -19.76 -23.46
CA GLU A 152 21.89 -19.82 -24.58
C GLU A 152 23.33 -19.54 -24.15
N ALA A 153 23.51 -18.61 -23.21
CA ALA A 153 24.80 -18.23 -22.66
C ALA A 153 25.36 -19.24 -21.61
N GLY A 154 24.61 -20.31 -21.29
CA GLY A 154 25.03 -21.33 -20.33
C GLY A 154 25.10 -20.84 -18.87
N VAL A 155 24.32 -19.80 -18.54
CA VAL A 155 24.21 -19.28 -17.16
C VAL A 155 23.46 -20.31 -16.30
N ASP A 156 23.88 -20.49 -15.05
CA ASP A 156 23.12 -21.27 -14.08
C ASP A 156 21.79 -20.58 -13.74
N LEU A 157 20.70 -21.14 -14.22
CA LEU A 157 19.35 -20.55 -14.07
C LEU A 157 18.87 -20.55 -12.62
N ALA A 158 19.32 -21.50 -11.78
CA ALA A 158 18.93 -21.51 -10.37
C ALA A 158 19.65 -20.40 -9.61
N ALA A 159 20.95 -20.20 -9.87
CA ALA A 159 21.70 -19.08 -9.30
C ALA A 159 21.17 -17.72 -9.78
N ALA A 160 20.78 -17.61 -11.06
CA ALA A 160 20.18 -16.40 -11.61
C ALA A 160 18.82 -16.08 -10.95
N ALA A 161 17.95 -17.06 -10.76
CA ALA A 161 16.66 -16.87 -10.07
C ALA A 161 16.85 -16.45 -8.61
N GLU A 162 17.83 -17.01 -7.89
CA GLU A 162 18.17 -16.58 -6.55
C GLU A 162 18.68 -15.13 -6.52
N ALA A 163 19.51 -14.72 -7.50
CA ALA A 163 19.98 -13.35 -7.64
C ALA A 163 18.83 -12.37 -7.93
N ASP A 164 17.87 -12.78 -8.76
CA ASP A 164 16.68 -11.99 -9.07
C ASP A 164 15.79 -11.80 -7.80
N ALA A 165 15.58 -12.88 -7.03
CA ALA A 165 14.84 -12.81 -5.76
C ALA A 165 15.53 -11.89 -4.74
N GLN A 166 16.85 -11.97 -4.60
CA GLN A 166 17.63 -11.06 -3.74
C GLN A 166 17.53 -9.60 -4.20
N THR A 167 17.34 -9.35 -5.49
CA THR A 167 17.13 -8.00 -6.03
C THR A 167 15.77 -7.47 -5.63
N ALA A 168 14.71 -8.25 -5.79
CA ALA A 168 13.36 -7.87 -5.37
C ALA A 168 13.30 -7.60 -3.86
N GLU A 169 13.92 -8.48 -3.05
CA GLU A 169 14.05 -8.31 -1.61
C GLU A 169 14.75 -6.99 -1.25
N PHE A 170 15.92 -6.71 -1.84
CA PHE A 170 16.67 -5.49 -1.56
C PHE A 170 15.92 -4.22 -2.00
N LEU A 171 15.25 -4.23 -3.17
CA LEU A 171 14.44 -3.10 -3.62
C LEU A 171 13.22 -2.87 -2.73
N SER A 172 12.72 -3.92 -2.08
CA SER A 172 11.68 -3.83 -1.06
C SER A 172 12.23 -3.22 0.25
N GLU A 173 13.39 -3.67 0.70
CA GLU A 173 14.06 -3.17 1.90
C GLU A 173 14.43 -1.68 1.81
N LEU A 174 14.79 -1.18 0.62
CA LEU A 174 15.10 0.24 0.40
C LEU A 174 13.94 1.18 0.73
N ARG A 175 12.70 0.70 0.64
CA ARG A 175 11.48 1.49 0.89
C ARG A 175 11.05 1.52 2.36
N LEU A 176 11.71 0.73 3.25
CA LEU A 176 11.35 0.71 4.67
C LEU A 176 11.49 2.08 5.33
N VAL A 177 12.56 2.81 5.02
CA VAL A 177 12.84 4.14 5.56
C VAL A 177 12.56 5.18 4.48
N LYS A 178 11.57 6.04 4.73
CA LYS A 178 11.15 7.12 3.83
C LYS A 178 12.02 8.34 4.05
N ASP A 179 12.39 9.00 2.96
CA ASP A 179 13.02 10.31 3.02
C ASP A 179 12.01 11.45 3.27
N ALA A 180 12.48 12.68 3.39
CA ALA A 180 11.62 13.83 3.69
C ALA A 180 10.59 14.11 2.58
N TRP A 181 10.92 13.85 1.32
CA TRP A 181 9.98 14.03 0.19
C TRP A 181 8.90 12.95 0.23
N GLU A 182 9.25 11.70 0.46
CA GLU A 182 8.32 10.59 0.59
C GLU A 182 7.33 10.82 1.75
N VAL A 183 7.83 11.28 2.90
CA VAL A 183 6.99 11.64 4.05
C VAL A 183 5.98 12.73 3.69
N GLU A 184 6.37 13.75 2.92
CA GLU A 184 5.43 14.79 2.46
C GLU A 184 4.38 14.24 1.48
N ARG A 185 4.72 13.23 0.67
CA ARG A 185 3.72 12.52 -0.17
C ARG A 185 2.73 11.73 0.69
N MET A 186 3.21 11.03 1.72
CA MET A 186 2.35 10.35 2.69
C MET A 186 1.38 11.33 3.35
N ARG A 187 1.86 12.51 3.79
CA ARG A 187 0.99 13.55 4.38
C ARG A 187 -0.08 14.05 3.41
N ALA A 188 0.26 14.19 2.12
CA ALA A 188 -0.70 14.59 1.10
C ALA A 188 -1.80 13.53 0.91
N SER A 189 -1.43 12.25 0.84
CA SER A 189 -2.38 11.13 0.76
C SER A 189 -3.30 11.05 1.98
N VAL A 190 -2.75 11.23 3.18
CA VAL A 190 -3.52 11.29 4.44
C VAL A 190 -4.51 12.45 4.43
N ALA A 191 -4.08 13.65 4.01
CA ALA A 191 -4.97 14.81 3.94
C ALA A 191 -6.14 14.61 2.95
N ALA A 192 -5.87 14.04 1.78
CA ALA A 192 -6.88 13.68 0.79
C ALA A 192 -7.84 12.61 1.32
N THR A 193 -7.32 11.62 2.05
CA THR A 193 -8.11 10.57 2.68
C THR A 193 -9.05 11.14 3.74
N ILE A 194 -8.57 12.03 4.61
CA ILE A 194 -9.39 12.72 5.62
C ILE A 194 -10.55 13.48 4.96
N ALA A 195 -10.28 14.20 3.87
CA ALA A 195 -11.33 14.88 3.10
C ALA A 195 -12.35 13.88 2.51
N GLY A 196 -11.91 12.70 2.10
CA GLY A 196 -12.77 11.60 1.66
C GLY A 196 -13.69 11.07 2.77
N PHE A 197 -13.18 10.92 3.99
CA PHE A 197 -13.97 10.56 5.16
C PHE A 197 -15.04 11.62 5.48
N GLU A 198 -14.72 12.91 5.38
CA GLU A 198 -15.71 13.97 5.54
C GLU A 198 -16.83 13.89 4.49
N ASP A 199 -16.48 13.61 3.22
CA ASP A 199 -17.47 13.46 2.15
C ASP A 199 -18.38 12.24 2.39
N VAL A 200 -17.83 11.15 2.93
CA VAL A 200 -18.61 9.97 3.35
C VAL A 200 -19.60 10.35 4.46
N VAL A 201 -19.17 11.05 5.50
CA VAL A 201 -20.07 11.50 6.59
C VAL A 201 -21.21 12.37 6.05
N ARG A 202 -20.92 13.29 5.13
CA ARG A 202 -21.95 14.09 4.45
C ARG A 202 -22.90 13.24 3.60
N ALA A 203 -22.43 12.13 3.05
CA ALA A 203 -23.24 11.22 2.22
C ALA A 203 -24.06 10.20 3.02
N LEU A 204 -23.80 10.00 4.32
CA LEU A 204 -24.49 8.99 5.15
C LEU A 204 -26.02 9.09 5.10
N PRO A 205 -26.67 10.27 5.18
CA PRO A 205 -28.13 10.34 5.08
C PRO A 205 -28.67 9.75 3.77
N ARG A 206 -27.94 9.91 2.67
CA ARG A 206 -28.29 9.31 1.36
C ARG A 206 -28.01 7.79 1.36
N ALA A 207 -26.97 7.35 2.02
CA ALA A 207 -26.62 5.94 2.14
C ALA A 207 -27.68 5.16 2.91
N VAL A 208 -28.21 5.72 4.03
CA VAL A 208 -29.29 5.13 4.83
C VAL A 208 -30.57 4.94 4.01
N GLY A 209 -30.84 5.83 3.07
CA GLY A 209 -32.03 5.74 2.19
C GLY A 209 -31.90 4.80 1.00
N HIS A 210 -30.79 4.06 0.87
CA HIS A 210 -30.51 3.26 -0.31
C HIS A 210 -30.25 1.78 0.03
N ASP A 211 -30.83 0.85 -0.75
CA ASP A 211 -30.66 -0.61 -0.53
C ASP A 211 -29.18 -1.07 -0.61
N ARG A 212 -28.36 -0.33 -1.36
CA ARG A 212 -26.91 -0.51 -1.46
C ARG A 212 -26.19 0.67 -0.80
N GLY A 213 -26.50 0.94 0.46
CA GLY A 213 -25.93 2.08 1.19
C GLY A 213 -24.41 2.06 1.26
N GLU A 214 -23.80 0.89 1.41
CA GLU A 214 -22.34 0.73 1.40
C GLU A 214 -21.72 1.23 0.09
N ARG A 215 -22.38 1.03 -1.07
CA ARG A 215 -21.88 1.56 -2.36
C ARG A 215 -22.06 3.07 -2.50
N VAL A 216 -22.99 3.67 -1.78
CA VAL A 216 -23.09 5.13 -1.71
C VAL A 216 -21.88 5.70 -0.95
N VAL A 217 -21.45 5.02 0.12
CA VAL A 217 -20.25 5.35 0.89
C VAL A 217 -18.99 5.18 0.04
N GLU A 218 -18.80 4.01 -0.57
CA GLU A 218 -17.69 3.70 -1.49
C GLU A 218 -17.57 4.75 -2.60
N GLY A 219 -18.70 5.07 -3.26
CA GLY A 219 -18.73 6.06 -4.34
C GLY A 219 -18.43 7.49 -3.90
N ALA A 220 -18.80 7.88 -2.66
CA ALA A 220 -18.45 9.18 -2.11
C ALA A 220 -16.95 9.31 -1.86
N PHE A 221 -16.32 8.29 -1.27
CA PHE A 221 -14.89 8.24 -1.06
C PHE A 221 -14.12 8.21 -2.40
N PHE A 222 -14.53 7.34 -3.33
CA PHE A 222 -13.91 7.22 -4.65
C PHE A 222 -13.90 8.54 -5.43
N ALA A 223 -14.99 9.32 -5.35
CA ALA A 223 -15.05 10.62 -6.01
C ALA A 223 -13.96 11.57 -5.49
N ARG A 224 -13.70 11.57 -4.17
CA ARG A 224 -12.62 12.35 -3.56
C ARG A 224 -11.25 11.81 -3.96
N ALA A 225 -11.04 10.52 -3.91
CA ALA A 225 -9.76 9.91 -4.30
C ALA A 225 -9.37 10.27 -5.74
N ARG A 226 -10.36 10.29 -6.66
CA ARG A 226 -10.12 10.68 -8.06
C ARG A 226 -9.99 12.19 -8.30
N LEU A 227 -10.43 13.00 -7.37
CA LEU A 227 -10.29 14.46 -7.43
C LEU A 227 -8.91 14.91 -6.94
N GLU A 228 -8.47 14.34 -5.83
CA GLU A 228 -7.27 14.79 -5.10
C GLU A 228 -6.02 13.95 -5.43
N GLY A 229 -6.19 12.74 -5.97
CA GLY A 229 -5.09 11.83 -6.27
C GLY A 229 -5.29 11.00 -7.52
N ASN A 230 -4.44 9.99 -7.66
CA ASN A 230 -4.49 9.06 -8.78
C ASN A 230 -5.71 8.15 -8.72
N ASP A 231 -5.89 7.46 -7.59
CA ASP A 231 -6.96 6.46 -7.40
C ASP A 231 -7.12 6.12 -5.92
N LEU A 232 -7.83 5.03 -5.65
CA LEU A 232 -7.79 4.36 -4.36
C LEU A 232 -6.44 3.65 -4.20
N GLY A 233 -5.88 3.66 -2.99
CA GLY A 233 -4.69 2.86 -2.66
C GLY A 233 -5.00 1.35 -2.62
N TYR A 234 -6.25 1.01 -2.30
CA TYR A 234 -6.83 -0.33 -2.27
C TYR A 234 -8.36 -0.24 -2.35
N ASP A 235 -9.02 -1.37 -2.58
CA ASP A 235 -10.49 -1.41 -2.65
C ASP A 235 -11.11 -0.98 -1.32
N THR A 236 -11.91 0.09 -1.32
CA THR A 236 -12.57 0.64 -0.13
C THR A 236 -13.42 -0.43 0.58
N ILE A 237 -13.25 -0.55 1.88
CA ILE A 237 -14.10 -1.35 2.76
C ILE A 237 -15.13 -0.41 3.38
N ALA A 238 -16.39 -0.54 2.97
CA ALA A 238 -17.53 0.21 3.52
C ALA A 238 -18.53 -0.80 4.11
N ALA A 239 -18.28 -1.23 5.35
CA ALA A 239 -18.95 -2.37 5.96
C ALA A 239 -19.91 -1.95 7.06
N SER A 240 -21.23 -2.13 6.86
CA SER A 240 -22.27 -1.80 7.84
C SER A 240 -22.78 -3.02 8.61
N GLY A 241 -23.00 -2.87 9.90
CA GLY A 241 -23.52 -3.93 10.76
C GLY A 241 -22.62 -5.17 10.74
N ASN A 242 -23.20 -6.36 10.54
CA ASN A 242 -22.45 -7.62 10.54
C ASN A 242 -21.37 -7.70 9.43
N ASN A 243 -21.49 -6.97 8.34
CA ASN A 243 -20.45 -6.92 7.30
C ASN A 243 -19.13 -6.38 7.86
N ALA A 244 -19.14 -5.52 8.87
CA ALA A 244 -17.95 -5.01 9.56
C ALA A 244 -17.16 -6.11 10.31
N THR A 245 -17.69 -7.30 10.46
CA THR A 245 -16.97 -8.46 11.03
C THR A 245 -16.19 -9.25 9.96
N ILE A 246 -16.26 -8.83 8.70
CA ILE A 246 -15.54 -9.42 7.56
C ILE A 246 -14.41 -8.45 7.18
N LEU A 247 -13.17 -8.83 7.42
CA LEU A 247 -12.01 -7.94 7.36
C LEU A 247 -11.87 -7.21 6.02
N HIS A 248 -12.00 -7.92 4.91
CA HIS A 248 -11.91 -7.36 3.55
C HIS A 248 -13.28 -7.40 2.86
N TRP A 249 -14.27 -6.68 3.43
CA TRP A 249 -15.60 -6.53 2.83
C TRP A 249 -15.60 -5.48 1.71
N ILE A 250 -14.96 -5.80 0.59
CA ILE A 250 -14.86 -4.94 -0.60
C ILE A 250 -16.06 -5.05 -1.54
N ARG A 251 -17.01 -5.95 -1.28
CA ARG A 251 -18.21 -6.10 -2.11
C ARG A 251 -19.16 -4.91 -1.98
N ASN A 252 -19.21 -4.32 -0.81
CA ASN A 252 -20.01 -3.14 -0.48
C ASN A 252 -21.46 -3.22 -0.97
N THR A 253 -22.11 -4.39 -0.74
CA THR A 253 -23.45 -4.68 -1.26
C THR A 253 -24.56 -4.52 -0.23
N GLY A 254 -24.23 -4.19 1.01
CA GLY A 254 -25.15 -4.08 2.12
C GLY A 254 -25.88 -2.74 2.17
N ALA A 255 -27.00 -2.72 2.90
CA ALA A 255 -27.67 -1.50 3.29
C ALA A 255 -27.01 -0.91 4.55
N VAL A 256 -26.98 0.40 4.66
CA VAL A 256 -26.54 1.14 5.85
C VAL A 256 -27.77 1.48 6.68
N ARG A 257 -27.85 1.01 7.95
CA ARG A 257 -29.05 1.15 8.77
C ARG A 257 -28.80 1.94 10.03
N PRO A 258 -29.74 2.81 10.44
CA PRO A 258 -29.68 3.45 11.77
C PRO A 258 -29.55 2.41 12.89
N GLY A 259 -28.73 2.70 13.88
CA GLY A 259 -28.44 1.79 15.00
C GLY A 259 -27.28 0.84 14.76
N GLU A 260 -26.83 0.66 13.50
CA GLU A 260 -25.62 -0.10 13.16
C GLU A 260 -24.36 0.79 13.23
N LEU A 261 -23.19 0.15 13.21
CA LEU A 261 -21.91 0.80 12.94
C LEU A 261 -21.57 0.63 11.47
N LEU A 262 -20.91 1.65 10.90
CA LEU A 262 -20.26 1.61 9.61
C LEU A 262 -18.74 1.64 9.83
N LEU A 263 -18.06 0.54 9.54
CA LEU A 263 -16.60 0.49 9.44
C LEU A 263 -16.21 0.95 8.04
N LEU A 264 -15.51 2.07 7.97
CA LEU A 264 -14.93 2.61 6.75
C LEU A 264 -13.41 2.50 6.83
N ASP A 265 -12.84 1.78 5.88
CA ASP A 265 -11.41 1.58 5.73
C ASP A 265 -11.05 1.92 4.29
N ALA A 266 -10.26 2.98 4.12
CA ALA A 266 -10.02 3.58 2.83
C ALA A 266 -8.77 4.47 2.84
N GLY A 267 -8.04 4.47 1.72
CA GLY A 267 -6.87 5.29 1.49
C GLY A 267 -6.84 5.86 0.07
N VAL A 268 -6.40 7.11 -0.05
CA VAL A 268 -6.12 7.76 -1.34
C VAL A 268 -4.68 7.48 -1.74
N GLU A 269 -4.47 7.00 -2.96
CA GLU A 269 -3.16 6.99 -3.62
C GLU A 269 -2.96 8.35 -4.31
N ASP A 270 -1.93 9.10 -3.95
CA ASP A 270 -1.64 10.38 -4.60
C ASP A 270 -1.01 10.19 -6.01
N ASP A 271 -0.79 11.28 -6.73
CA ASP A 271 -0.20 11.24 -8.08
C ASP A 271 1.24 10.69 -8.11
N SER A 272 1.91 10.62 -6.98
CA SER A 272 3.23 10.01 -6.82
C SER A 272 3.19 8.53 -6.43
N LEU A 273 1.99 7.95 -6.33
CA LEU A 273 1.67 6.57 -5.95
C LEU A 273 1.85 6.25 -4.46
N TYR A 274 2.13 7.21 -3.60
CA TYR A 274 2.09 7.00 -2.15
C TYR A 274 0.65 6.93 -1.67
N THR A 275 0.34 5.98 -0.81
CA THR A 275 -1.02 5.76 -0.30
C THR A 275 -1.11 5.98 1.21
N ALA A 276 -2.26 6.45 1.66
CA ALA A 276 -2.67 6.40 3.06
C ALA A 276 -3.47 5.13 3.33
N ASP A 277 -3.61 4.79 4.61
CA ASP A 277 -4.44 3.68 5.08
C ASP A 277 -5.10 4.04 6.41
N ILE A 278 -6.39 4.35 6.38
CA ILE A 278 -7.11 4.86 7.55
C ILE A 278 -8.43 4.11 7.73
N THR A 279 -8.65 3.60 8.93
CA THR A 279 -9.97 3.07 9.32
C THR A 279 -10.61 3.92 10.41
N ARG A 280 -11.89 4.21 10.25
CA ARG A 280 -12.78 4.70 11.30
C ARG A 280 -14.08 3.90 11.32
N THR A 281 -14.55 3.60 12.52
CA THR A 281 -15.87 2.98 12.73
C THR A 281 -16.84 4.03 13.24
N LEU A 282 -17.90 4.28 12.49
CA LEU A 282 -18.84 5.39 12.67
C LEU A 282 -20.23 4.91 13.11
N PRO A 283 -20.87 5.54 14.08
CA PRO A 283 -22.26 5.23 14.41
C PRO A 283 -23.21 5.81 13.35
N VAL A 284 -23.93 4.94 12.64
CA VAL A 284 -24.84 5.39 11.55
C VAL A 284 -25.90 6.37 12.02
N SER A 285 -26.36 6.23 13.27
CA SER A 285 -27.33 7.16 13.90
C SER A 285 -26.69 8.44 14.44
N GLY A 286 -25.40 8.67 14.25
CA GLY A 286 -24.68 9.83 14.76
C GLY A 286 -24.24 9.73 16.21
N THR A 287 -24.67 8.71 16.94
CA THR A 287 -24.30 8.43 18.35
C THR A 287 -24.11 6.93 18.59
N PHE A 288 -23.10 6.57 19.39
CA PHE A 288 -22.86 5.19 19.79
C PHE A 288 -23.86 4.76 20.88
N THR A 289 -24.32 3.51 20.82
CA THR A 289 -24.95 2.88 21.99
C THR A 289 -23.88 2.56 23.05
N ASP A 290 -24.32 2.29 24.32
CA ASP A 290 -23.39 1.96 25.40
C ASP A 290 -22.51 0.74 25.08
N VAL A 291 -23.07 -0.26 24.39
CA VAL A 291 -22.32 -1.47 23.98
C VAL A 291 -21.33 -1.15 22.87
N GLN A 292 -21.75 -0.42 21.84
CA GLN A 292 -20.87 0.00 20.75
C GLN A 292 -19.72 0.86 21.29
N ARG A 293 -20.02 1.83 22.17
CA ARG A 293 -19.02 2.69 22.81
C ARG A 293 -18.02 1.88 23.64
N ARG A 294 -18.49 0.86 24.38
CA ARG A 294 -17.63 -0.04 25.17
C ARG A 294 -16.63 -0.78 24.30
N ILE A 295 -17.11 -1.38 23.19
CA ILE A 295 -16.25 -2.13 22.27
C ILE A 295 -15.31 -1.18 21.54
N TYR A 296 -15.81 -0.05 21.07
CA TYR A 296 -15.02 0.97 20.39
C TYR A 296 -13.88 1.49 21.27
N GLN A 297 -14.18 1.78 22.57
CA GLN A 297 -13.19 2.27 23.51
C GLN A 297 -12.08 1.24 23.76
N ALA A 298 -12.41 -0.05 23.81
CA ALA A 298 -11.40 -1.09 23.98
C ALA A 298 -10.42 -1.16 22.79
N VAL A 299 -10.91 -0.96 21.56
CA VAL A 299 -10.08 -0.89 20.36
C VAL A 299 -9.24 0.38 20.36
N LEU A 300 -9.81 1.53 20.74
CA LEU A 300 -9.08 2.79 20.87
C LEU A 300 -7.97 2.69 21.92
N ASP A 301 -8.26 2.12 23.09
CA ASP A 301 -7.27 1.91 24.16
C ASP A 301 -6.10 1.04 23.68
N ALA A 302 -6.38 0.03 22.84
CA ALA A 302 -5.35 -0.83 22.25
C ALA A 302 -4.49 -0.07 21.20
N ALA A 303 -5.12 0.76 20.36
CA ALA A 303 -4.43 1.60 19.41
C ALA A 303 -3.52 2.62 20.13
N ASP A 304 -4.04 3.27 21.17
CA ASP A 304 -3.29 4.25 21.96
C ASP A 304 -2.12 3.61 22.72
N ALA A 305 -2.30 2.41 23.26
CA ALA A 305 -1.22 1.69 23.93
C ALA A 305 -0.10 1.29 22.95
N ALA A 306 -0.44 0.80 21.76
CA ALA A 306 0.53 0.49 20.72
C ALA A 306 1.27 1.75 20.26
N PHE A 307 0.56 2.85 20.02
CA PHE A 307 1.16 4.14 19.65
C PHE A 307 2.10 4.67 20.73
N ALA A 308 1.73 4.57 22.01
CA ALA A 308 2.50 5.10 23.13
C ALA A 308 3.90 4.47 23.27
N ILE A 309 4.13 3.28 22.75
CA ILE A 309 5.45 2.63 22.79
C ILE A 309 6.30 2.92 21.57
N VAL A 310 5.75 3.54 20.50
CA VAL A 310 6.49 3.78 19.26
C VAL A 310 7.65 4.73 19.50
N ARG A 311 8.84 4.27 19.21
CA ARG A 311 10.07 5.05 19.20
C ARG A 311 11.19 4.30 18.47
N PRO A 312 12.25 4.94 18.01
CA PRO A 312 13.42 4.24 17.52
C PRO A 312 13.94 3.22 18.53
N GLY A 313 14.39 2.08 18.05
CA GLY A 313 15.04 1.05 18.86
C GLY A 313 14.12 -0.07 19.39
N ILE A 314 12.78 0.07 19.33
CA ILE A 314 11.88 -1.06 19.61
C ILE A 314 11.70 -1.95 18.38
N ARG A 315 11.24 -3.18 18.58
CA ARG A 315 10.94 -4.08 17.46
C ARG A 315 9.53 -3.87 16.96
N PHE A 316 9.34 -3.88 15.66
CA PHE A 316 8.03 -3.71 15.01
C PHE A 316 6.94 -4.62 15.59
N ARG A 317 7.25 -5.91 15.84
CA ARG A 317 6.31 -6.86 16.44
C ARG A 317 5.81 -6.52 17.85
N GLU A 318 6.53 -5.64 18.58
CA GLU A 318 6.14 -5.24 19.94
C GLU A 318 4.84 -4.42 19.92
N LEU A 319 4.55 -3.73 18.81
CA LEU A 319 3.31 -2.98 18.61
C LEU A 319 2.09 -3.91 18.70
N HIS A 320 2.14 -5.03 17.97
CA HIS A 320 1.08 -6.03 18.02
C HIS A 320 0.94 -6.64 19.41
N ALA A 321 2.05 -6.98 20.06
CA ALA A 321 2.02 -7.56 21.39
C ALA A 321 1.36 -6.63 22.41
N GLU A 322 1.66 -5.32 22.35
CA GLU A 322 1.06 -4.35 23.27
C GLU A 322 -0.44 -4.15 23.00
N ALA A 323 -0.86 -4.03 21.75
CA ALA A 323 -2.27 -3.94 21.39
C ALA A 323 -3.05 -5.18 21.89
N MET A 324 -2.50 -6.39 21.68
CA MET A 324 -3.13 -7.63 22.12
C MET A 324 -3.20 -7.72 23.63
N ARG A 325 -2.21 -7.22 24.35
CA ARG A 325 -2.25 -7.17 25.83
C ARG A 325 -3.48 -6.38 26.31
N VAL A 326 -3.76 -5.23 25.71
CA VAL A 326 -4.94 -4.42 26.08
C VAL A 326 -6.24 -5.11 25.68
N LEU A 327 -6.35 -5.64 24.47
CA LEU A 327 -7.58 -6.32 24.01
C LEU A 327 -7.88 -7.56 24.85
N VAL A 328 -6.87 -8.36 25.20
CA VAL A 328 -7.03 -9.55 26.06
C VAL A 328 -7.51 -9.16 27.46
N ASP A 329 -6.97 -8.08 28.05
CA ASP A 329 -7.44 -7.55 29.33
C ASP A 329 -8.93 -7.16 29.29
N ARG A 330 -9.37 -6.52 28.20
CA ARG A 330 -10.78 -6.16 28.00
C ARG A 330 -11.68 -7.40 27.82
N LEU A 331 -11.24 -8.35 26.97
CA LEU A 331 -11.98 -9.60 26.74
C LEU A 331 -12.10 -10.46 28.01
N ASP A 332 -11.05 -10.53 28.84
CA ASP A 332 -11.05 -11.19 30.13
C ASP A 332 -12.02 -10.51 31.12
N GLY A 333 -11.92 -9.18 31.24
CA GLY A 333 -12.82 -8.37 32.06
C GLY A 333 -14.30 -8.46 31.65
N TRP A 334 -14.59 -8.80 30.40
CA TRP A 334 -15.95 -9.08 29.92
C TRP A 334 -16.38 -10.54 30.11
N GLY A 335 -15.47 -11.41 30.58
CA GLY A 335 -15.73 -12.84 30.78
C GLY A 335 -15.86 -13.64 29.48
N LEU A 336 -15.25 -13.16 28.38
CA LEU A 336 -15.33 -13.82 27.07
C LEU A 336 -14.24 -14.87 26.88
N LEU A 337 -13.10 -14.75 27.59
CA LEU A 337 -12.01 -15.71 27.44
C LEU A 337 -12.31 -17.02 28.15
N PRO A 338 -12.09 -18.17 27.51
CA PRO A 338 -12.27 -19.49 28.16
C PRO A 338 -11.08 -19.90 29.05
N VAL A 339 -10.01 -19.08 29.05
CA VAL A 339 -8.74 -19.30 29.76
C VAL A 339 -8.27 -17.98 30.37
N SER A 340 -7.25 -18.02 31.23
CA SER A 340 -6.66 -16.78 31.77
C SER A 340 -6.06 -15.90 30.68
N ALA A 341 -5.96 -14.60 30.95
CA ALA A 341 -5.31 -13.64 30.04
C ALA A 341 -3.88 -14.06 29.68
N GLU A 342 -3.11 -14.59 30.64
CA GLU A 342 -1.75 -15.10 30.39
C GLU A 342 -1.74 -16.24 29.37
N VAL A 343 -2.63 -17.21 29.49
CA VAL A 343 -2.76 -18.33 28.53
C VAL A 343 -3.26 -17.81 27.18
N ALA A 344 -4.20 -16.87 27.19
CA ALA A 344 -4.73 -16.28 25.94
C ALA A 344 -3.68 -15.52 25.14
N LEU A 345 -2.62 -15.00 25.77
CA LEU A 345 -1.50 -14.29 25.14
C LEU A 345 -0.33 -15.20 24.79
N SER A 346 -0.29 -16.44 25.28
CA SER A 346 0.81 -17.37 24.99
C SER A 346 0.82 -17.79 23.51
N ASP A 347 1.97 -18.21 22.99
CA ASP A 347 2.13 -18.65 21.60
C ASP A 347 1.24 -19.84 21.25
N GLU A 348 0.99 -20.74 22.20
CA GLU A 348 0.12 -21.90 22.02
C GLU A 348 -1.36 -21.54 22.25
N GLY A 349 -1.66 -20.51 23.07
CA GLY A 349 -3.01 -20.12 23.43
C GLY A 349 -3.71 -19.29 22.38
N GLN A 350 -3.28 -18.07 22.20
CA GLN A 350 -3.79 -17.09 21.23
C GLN A 350 -5.33 -17.02 21.13
N HIS A 351 -6.05 -17.17 22.26
CA HIS A 351 -7.53 -17.23 22.25
C HIS A 351 -8.20 -15.92 21.80
N HIS A 352 -7.50 -14.78 21.90
CA HIS A 352 -7.94 -13.49 21.38
C HIS A 352 -8.17 -13.49 19.86
N ARG A 353 -7.49 -14.38 19.10
CA ARG A 353 -7.62 -14.49 17.63
C ARG A 353 -9.03 -14.87 17.17
N ARG A 354 -9.89 -15.33 18.08
CA ARG A 354 -11.32 -15.53 17.76
C ARG A 354 -11.98 -14.22 17.32
N TRP A 355 -11.55 -13.08 17.89
CA TRP A 355 -12.15 -11.77 17.66
C TRP A 355 -11.18 -10.73 17.13
N MET A 356 -9.88 -11.01 17.11
CA MET A 356 -8.81 -10.20 16.49
C MET A 356 -7.83 -11.13 15.77
N PRO A 357 -8.11 -11.53 14.51
CA PRO A 357 -7.33 -12.56 13.83
C PRO A 357 -6.14 -12.03 13.03
N HIS A 358 -6.01 -10.71 12.82
CA HIS A 358 -4.97 -10.11 11.94
C HIS A 358 -3.83 -9.46 12.72
N GLY A 359 -2.80 -9.01 12.01
CA GLY A 359 -1.74 -8.16 12.57
C GLY A 359 -2.27 -6.77 12.91
N THR A 360 -1.64 -6.11 13.87
CA THR A 360 -2.00 -4.73 14.26
C THR A 360 -1.34 -3.68 13.38
N SER A 361 -0.33 -4.06 12.59
CA SER A 361 0.51 -3.11 11.86
C SER A 361 1.14 -3.74 10.63
N HIS A 362 1.26 -2.95 9.57
CA HIS A 362 2.07 -3.23 8.38
C HIS A 362 2.79 -1.95 7.93
N HIS A 363 3.92 -2.09 7.23
CA HIS A 363 4.57 -0.93 6.62
C HIS A 363 3.71 -0.39 5.48
N LEU A 364 3.76 0.91 5.31
CA LEU A 364 2.95 1.70 4.38
C LEU A 364 3.85 2.63 3.55
N GLY A 365 3.49 2.87 2.30
CA GLY A 365 4.27 3.73 1.42
C GLY A 365 3.71 3.77 0.00
N LEU A 366 4.49 3.36 -0.99
CA LEU A 366 4.04 3.19 -2.37
C LEU A 366 2.99 2.09 -2.51
N ASP A 367 3.06 1.06 -1.67
CA ASP A 367 2.04 0.03 -1.57
C ASP A 367 1.34 0.14 -0.21
N VAL A 368 0.05 -0.20 -0.15
CA VAL A 368 -0.67 -0.26 1.13
C VAL A 368 -0.01 -1.25 2.09
N HIS A 369 0.35 -2.45 1.62
CA HIS A 369 1.21 -3.39 2.33
C HIS A 369 2.63 -3.28 1.76
N ASP A 370 3.31 -2.16 2.06
CA ASP A 370 4.63 -1.87 1.49
C ASP A 370 5.71 -2.78 2.07
N CYS A 371 6.80 -2.91 1.32
CA CYS A 371 7.99 -3.68 1.74
C CYS A 371 7.72 -5.17 2.04
N ALA A 372 6.67 -5.76 1.46
CA ALA A 372 6.25 -7.13 1.77
C ALA A 372 7.29 -8.22 1.40
N GLN A 373 8.24 -7.91 0.52
CA GLN A 373 9.34 -8.81 0.14
C GLN A 373 10.61 -8.60 0.97
N ALA A 374 10.64 -7.61 1.89
CA ALA A 374 11.75 -7.43 2.80
C ALA A 374 11.92 -8.64 3.71
N LYS A 375 13.17 -8.90 4.12
CA LYS A 375 13.46 -9.99 5.07
C LYS A 375 12.67 -9.83 6.34
N ARG A 376 12.23 -10.98 6.90
CA ARG A 376 11.52 -11.00 8.18
C ARG A 376 12.29 -10.26 9.29
N GLU A 377 13.61 -10.38 9.30
CA GLU A 377 14.52 -9.76 10.26
C GLU A 377 14.52 -8.24 10.17
N LEU A 378 14.19 -7.67 9.01
CA LEU A 378 14.08 -6.23 8.77
C LEU A 378 12.63 -5.74 8.79
N TYR A 379 11.66 -6.61 8.58
CA TYR A 379 10.23 -6.30 8.60
C TYR A 379 9.63 -6.59 9.99
N LEU A 380 9.19 -7.84 10.24
CA LEU A 380 8.48 -8.20 11.49
C LEU A 380 9.38 -8.15 12.73
N ASP A 381 10.62 -8.61 12.60
CA ASP A 381 11.61 -8.62 13.68
C ASP A 381 12.52 -7.38 13.63
N GLY A 382 12.27 -6.48 12.67
CA GLY A 382 13.02 -5.25 12.47
C GLY A 382 12.92 -4.30 13.63
N VAL A 383 13.99 -3.53 13.82
CA VAL A 383 14.04 -2.44 14.78
C VAL A 383 13.50 -1.18 14.10
N LEU A 384 12.62 -0.45 14.75
CA LEU A 384 12.10 0.79 14.23
C LEU A 384 13.20 1.86 14.12
N GLU A 385 13.23 2.53 12.97
CA GLU A 385 14.16 3.60 12.65
C GLU A 385 13.38 4.86 12.24
N PRO A 386 13.93 6.07 12.48
CA PRO A 386 13.32 7.31 11.97
C PRO A 386 13.10 7.25 10.45
N GLY A 387 11.95 7.73 10.00
CA GLY A 387 11.52 7.67 8.60
C GLY A 387 10.69 6.43 8.24
N MET A 388 10.59 5.41 9.09
CA MET A 388 9.65 4.31 8.87
C MET A 388 8.21 4.80 9.02
N VAL A 389 7.33 4.38 8.08
CA VAL A 389 5.88 4.64 8.12
C VAL A 389 5.14 3.32 8.11
N PHE A 390 4.15 3.18 8.98
CA PHE A 390 3.35 1.98 9.14
C PHE A 390 1.99 2.28 9.78
N THR A 391 1.06 1.31 9.74
CA THR A 391 -0.26 1.43 10.36
C THR A 391 -0.27 0.97 11.82
N ILE A 392 -1.21 1.48 12.60
CA ILE A 392 -1.66 0.87 13.86
C ILE A 392 -3.17 0.70 13.76
N GLU A 393 -3.62 -0.56 13.65
CA GLU A 393 -4.99 -0.92 13.25
C GLU A 393 -5.63 -2.05 14.08
N PRO A 394 -5.63 -2.03 15.41
CA PRO A 394 -6.32 -3.06 16.18
C PRO A 394 -7.82 -3.06 15.90
N GLY A 395 -8.45 -4.23 16.05
CA GLY A 395 -9.89 -4.37 15.89
C GLY A 395 -10.50 -5.44 16.78
N LEU A 396 -11.82 -5.41 16.89
CA LEU A 396 -12.64 -6.48 17.50
C LEU A 396 -13.84 -6.77 16.60
N TYR A 397 -14.06 -8.05 16.30
CA TYR A 397 -15.06 -8.50 15.33
C TYR A 397 -15.93 -9.60 15.93
N PHE A 398 -17.13 -9.25 16.37
CA PHE A 398 -18.10 -10.15 16.98
C PHE A 398 -19.14 -10.55 15.95
N LYS A 399 -18.93 -11.68 15.29
CA LYS A 399 -19.83 -12.17 14.24
C LYS A 399 -21.23 -12.46 14.79
N GLU A 400 -22.26 -12.24 13.95
CA GLU A 400 -23.66 -12.44 14.34
C GLU A 400 -23.93 -13.88 14.79
N GLU A 401 -23.29 -14.86 14.13
CA GLU A 401 -23.40 -16.27 14.43
C GLU A 401 -22.56 -16.75 15.64
N ASP A 402 -21.72 -15.90 16.25
CA ASP A 402 -20.88 -16.29 17.37
C ASP A 402 -21.67 -16.37 18.70
N LEU A 403 -22.07 -17.59 19.06
CA LEU A 403 -22.81 -17.86 20.28
C LEU A 403 -21.95 -17.78 21.57
N ALA A 404 -20.64 -17.61 21.46
CA ALA A 404 -19.73 -17.44 22.59
C ALA A 404 -19.71 -16.02 23.14
N VAL A 405 -20.36 -15.07 22.47
CA VAL A 405 -20.47 -13.67 22.91
C VAL A 405 -21.92 -13.31 23.26
N PRO A 406 -22.15 -12.32 24.15
CA PRO A 406 -23.47 -11.78 24.43
C PRO A 406 -24.22 -11.38 23.18
N GLU A 407 -25.54 -11.49 23.15
CA GLU A 407 -26.37 -11.20 21.99
C GLU A 407 -26.21 -9.75 21.52
N ASP A 408 -26.06 -8.80 22.44
CA ASP A 408 -25.89 -7.38 22.17
C ASP A 408 -24.51 -7.01 21.59
N TYR A 409 -23.53 -7.95 21.58
CA TYR A 409 -22.23 -7.76 20.92
C TYR A 409 -22.25 -8.26 19.46
N ARG A 410 -23.17 -9.19 19.13
CA ARG A 410 -23.17 -9.87 17.84
C ARG A 410 -23.43 -8.90 16.69
N GLY A 411 -22.70 -9.07 15.59
CA GLY A 411 -22.78 -8.22 14.44
C GLY A 411 -22.03 -6.88 14.59
N ILE A 412 -21.24 -6.70 15.66
CA ILE A 412 -20.41 -5.52 15.87
C ILE A 412 -18.97 -5.82 15.44
N GLY A 413 -18.48 -5.07 14.44
CA GLY A 413 -17.07 -4.99 14.06
C GLY A 413 -16.55 -3.57 14.25
N VAL A 414 -15.38 -3.44 14.88
CA VAL A 414 -14.70 -2.16 15.11
C VAL A 414 -13.24 -2.31 14.73
N ARG A 415 -12.73 -1.41 13.90
CA ARG A 415 -11.30 -1.15 13.65
C ARG A 415 -11.05 0.35 13.75
N ILE A 416 -9.92 0.72 14.31
CA ILE A 416 -9.41 2.08 14.33
C ILE A 416 -7.98 2.01 13.85
N GLU A 417 -7.67 2.77 12.81
CA GLU A 417 -6.39 2.72 12.13
C GLU A 417 -5.86 4.11 11.85
N ASP A 418 -4.58 4.27 12.08
CA ASP A 418 -3.85 5.49 11.84
C ASP A 418 -2.50 5.19 11.18
N ASP A 419 -2.04 6.12 10.33
CA ASP A 419 -0.73 6.12 9.71
C ASP A 419 0.29 6.76 10.64
N ILE A 420 1.34 6.03 10.97
CA ILE A 420 2.34 6.41 11.97
C ILE A 420 3.71 6.57 11.34
N LEU A 421 4.33 7.74 11.55
CA LEU A 421 5.72 8.03 11.20
C LEU A 421 6.61 7.92 12.44
N VAL A 422 7.69 7.15 12.35
CA VAL A 422 8.75 7.14 13.37
C VAL A 422 9.60 8.39 13.22
N THR A 423 9.76 9.16 14.29
CA THR A 423 10.61 10.36 14.36
C THR A 423 11.93 10.07 15.09
N GLU A 424 12.85 11.03 15.13
CA GLU A 424 14.15 10.87 15.81
C GLU A 424 14.04 10.50 17.30
N ASP A 425 12.99 10.95 17.98
CA ASP A 425 12.80 10.80 19.42
C ASP A 425 11.45 10.19 19.84
N GLY A 426 10.65 9.71 18.87
CA GLY A 426 9.33 9.13 19.15
C GLY A 426 8.55 8.79 17.90
N ALA A 427 7.31 9.25 17.81
CA ALA A 427 6.44 9.04 16.67
C ALA A 427 5.47 10.21 16.45
N GLU A 428 5.01 10.33 15.22
CA GLU A 428 3.93 11.22 14.80
C GLU A 428 2.79 10.40 14.21
N ASN A 429 1.57 10.68 14.66
CA ASN A 429 0.36 10.17 14.01
C ASN A 429 -0.01 11.13 12.87
N LEU A 430 0.18 10.71 11.61
CA LEU A 430 -0.08 11.52 10.42
C LEU A 430 -1.57 11.81 10.25
N SER A 431 -2.43 10.93 10.74
CA SER A 431 -3.90 11.03 10.67
C SER A 431 -4.54 11.66 11.92
N ALA A 432 -3.76 12.23 12.85
CA ALA A 432 -4.22 12.76 14.13
C ALA A 432 -5.33 13.84 14.03
N VAL A 433 -5.48 14.50 12.89
CA VAL A 433 -6.53 15.50 12.65
C VAL A 433 -7.92 14.86 12.54
N LEU A 434 -8.00 13.60 12.11
CA LEU A 434 -9.26 12.86 12.00
C LEU A 434 -9.69 12.37 13.39
N PRO A 435 -10.91 12.70 13.87
CA PRO A 435 -11.38 12.30 15.20
C PRO A 435 -11.24 10.81 15.49
N ARG A 436 -10.89 10.48 16.74
CA ARG A 436 -10.67 9.11 17.19
C ARG A 436 -11.53 8.71 18.40
N THR A 437 -11.76 9.64 19.34
CA THR A 437 -12.59 9.32 20.51
C THR A 437 -14.08 9.29 20.13
N PRO A 438 -14.91 8.49 20.80
CA PRO A 438 -16.35 8.44 20.51
C PRO A 438 -17.01 9.81 20.54
N ASP A 439 -16.70 10.66 21.51
CA ASP A 439 -17.31 11.99 21.65
C ASP A 439 -16.88 12.94 20.51
N GLU A 440 -15.62 12.90 20.10
CA GLU A 440 -15.12 13.68 18.97
C GLU A 440 -15.74 13.23 17.65
N ILE A 441 -15.91 11.92 17.44
CA ILE A 441 -16.59 11.36 16.25
C ILE A 441 -18.04 11.83 16.18
N GLU A 442 -18.79 11.71 17.27
CA GLU A 442 -20.18 12.17 17.33
C GLU A 442 -20.31 13.68 17.03
N ALA A 443 -19.44 14.49 17.64
CA ALA A 443 -19.40 15.93 17.41
C ALA A 443 -18.98 16.29 15.97
N TRP A 444 -18.02 15.58 15.40
CA TRP A 444 -17.55 15.76 14.02
C TRP A 444 -18.63 15.40 13.00
N MET A 445 -19.30 14.25 13.19
CA MET A 445 -20.42 13.83 12.34
C MET A 445 -21.57 14.83 12.40
N ALA A 446 -21.96 15.27 13.59
CA ALA A 446 -23.01 16.27 13.77
C ALA A 446 -22.70 17.59 13.05
N ARG A 447 -21.43 18.06 13.11
CA ARG A 447 -20.98 19.29 12.42
C ARG A 447 -21.05 19.16 10.90
N LEU A 448 -20.70 17.98 10.34
CA LEU A 448 -20.67 17.77 8.89
C LEU A 448 -22.06 17.52 8.29
N GLN A 449 -23.04 17.14 9.11
CA GLN A 449 -24.42 16.87 8.67
C GLN A 449 -25.38 18.04 8.96
N ALA A 450 -24.89 19.10 9.65
CA ALA A 450 -25.67 20.32 9.89
C ALA A 450 -25.79 21.18 8.64
#